data_7fc208dd833ad043811055d104a6dbf0
#
_entry.id   7fc208dd833ad043811055d104a6dbf0
#
_cell.length_a   1.000
_cell.length_b   1.000
_cell.length_c   1.000
_cell.angle_alpha   90.00
_cell.angle_beta   90.00
_cell.angle_gamma   90.00
#
_symmetry.space_group_name_H-M   'P 1'
#
loop_
_entity.id
_entity.type
_entity.pdbx_description
1 polymer ?
#
loop_
_entity_poly.entity_id
_entity_poly.type
_entity_poly.pdbx_seq_one_letter_code
_entity_poly.pdbx_strand_id
1 'polypeptide(L)'
;MSEETTTKQKNTKTISIVGSKPDSKLHSITISNMTFWTMIMVLCVAAGVLLGILVFESRQVVHITNEILTQRDEYTKLQTQYDELALQNEQLTEQVQVLSDTINKRAMEDEIAAEADAEARTPKGFPVTGSVTEADAPEEDNALEMAVYYNAEPTSVIVATGVGKVLNVRQNVYNYYEVQIDHGNGYVTIYTNSGYPMMEEGVEVLKGTPLFYIGEENTLVKYQVSLNGGLINAYDVMNIEG
;
A
#
# COMPACT_ATOMS: atom_id res chain seq x y z
N MET A 1 35.32 -43.43 95.28
CA MET A 1 34.27 -42.87 94.33
C MET A 1 35.00 -41.95 93.37
N SER A 2 35.36 -42.47 92.22
CA SER A 2 36.10 -41.75 91.16
C SER A 2 35.12 -41.17 90.23
N GLU A 3 35.07 -39.84 90.09
CA GLU A 3 34.32 -39.16 89.08
C GLU A 3 35.10 -39.19 87.73
N GLU A 4 34.58 -39.89 86.79
CA GLU A 4 35.05 -39.87 85.38
C GLU A 4 34.48 -38.64 84.67
N THR A 5 35.33 -37.65 84.49
CA THR A 5 34.99 -36.49 83.69
C THR A 5 35.15 -36.83 82.19
N THR A 6 34.06 -37.13 81.53
CA THR A 6 34.03 -37.36 80.10
C THR A 6 34.20 -36.03 79.37
N THR A 7 35.39 -35.72 78.88
CA THR A 7 35.68 -34.58 78.03
C THR A 7 35.13 -34.87 76.66
N LYS A 8 34.01 -34.18 76.28
CA LYS A 8 33.40 -34.23 74.97
C LYS A 8 34.32 -33.53 73.94
N GLN A 9 35.02 -34.32 73.16
CA GLN A 9 35.95 -33.83 72.11
C GLN A 9 35.16 -33.09 71.06
N LYS A 10 35.33 -31.74 70.96
CA LYS A 10 34.64 -30.87 70.03
C LYS A 10 35.37 -31.00 68.72
N ASN A 11 34.76 -31.69 67.73
CA ASN A 11 35.30 -31.92 66.40
C ASN A 11 35.28 -30.60 65.63
N THR A 12 36.43 -29.91 65.54
CA THR A 12 36.60 -28.61 64.86
C THR A 12 37.55 -28.76 63.71
N LYS A 13 37.23 -28.14 62.58
CA LYS A 13 38.12 -28.00 61.44
C LYS A 13 38.76 -26.62 61.41
N THR A 14 40.08 -26.57 61.27
CA THR A 14 40.85 -25.33 61.23
C THR A 14 41.30 -25.08 59.80
N ILE A 15 40.88 -23.96 59.22
CA ILE A 15 41.34 -23.48 57.88
C ILE A 15 42.44 -22.46 58.16
N SER A 16 43.66 -22.78 57.73
CA SER A 16 44.82 -21.86 57.82
C SER A 16 45.08 -21.24 56.45
N ILE A 17 44.98 -19.94 56.37
CA ILE A 17 45.36 -19.20 55.15
C ILE A 17 46.78 -18.68 55.38
N VAL A 18 47.69 -19.13 54.51
CA VAL A 18 49.09 -18.70 54.50
C VAL A 18 49.27 -17.69 53.41
N GLY A 19 49.63 -16.45 53.75
CA GLY A 19 49.95 -15.44 52.77
C GLY A 19 51.33 -15.73 52.10
N SER A 20 51.44 -15.47 50.84
CA SER A 20 52.62 -15.72 49.98
C SER A 20 53.88 -14.85 50.31
N LYS A 21 53.83 -13.97 51.33
CA LYS A 21 54.97 -13.14 51.73
C LYS A 21 55.62 -13.69 53.03
N PRO A 22 56.96 -13.61 53.17
CA PRO A 22 57.67 -14.21 54.30
C PRO A 22 57.34 -13.60 55.66
N ASP A 23 56.59 -12.55 55.77
CA ASP A 23 56.23 -11.86 57.03
C ASP A 23 54.68 -11.83 57.26
N SER A 24 53.94 -12.72 56.62
CA SER A 24 52.47 -12.77 56.75
C SER A 24 52.06 -13.53 58.05
N LYS A 25 51.27 -12.85 58.86
CA LYS A 25 50.65 -13.47 60.08
C LYS A 25 49.66 -14.54 59.62
N LEU A 26 49.80 -15.73 60.22
CA LEU A 26 48.86 -16.83 60.08
C LEU A 26 47.50 -16.43 60.65
N HIS A 27 46.51 -16.34 59.82
CA HIS A 27 45.11 -16.23 60.27
C HIS A 27 44.50 -17.61 60.22
N SER A 28 44.27 -18.19 61.39
CA SER A 28 43.58 -19.46 61.54
C SER A 28 42.13 -19.18 62.01
N ILE A 29 41.17 -19.62 61.27
CA ILE A 29 39.76 -19.58 61.68
C ILE A 29 39.33 -21.00 62.01
N THR A 30 38.94 -21.19 63.24
CA THR A 30 38.49 -22.50 63.76
C THR A 30 36.97 -22.56 63.73
N ILE A 31 36.44 -23.41 62.86
CA ILE A 31 35.00 -23.55 62.63
C ILE A 31 34.52 -24.90 63.13
N SER A 32 33.40 -24.92 63.88
CA SER A 32 32.77 -26.16 64.32
C SER A 32 32.36 -27.00 63.09
N ASN A 33 32.53 -28.32 63.21
CA ASN A 33 32.16 -29.24 62.14
C ASN A 33 30.67 -29.05 61.66
N MET A 34 29.81 -28.73 62.59
CA MET A 34 28.41 -28.48 62.34
C MET A 34 28.19 -27.20 61.51
N THR A 35 28.88 -26.10 61.84
CA THR A 35 28.79 -24.83 61.05
C THR A 35 29.44 -24.94 59.69
N PHE A 36 30.46 -25.77 59.53
CA PHE A 36 31.06 -26.06 58.24
C PHE A 36 30.04 -26.75 57.25
N TRP A 37 29.37 -27.81 57.79
CA TRP A 37 28.36 -28.49 56.95
C TRP A 37 27.14 -27.64 56.67
N THR A 38 26.68 -26.78 57.57
CA THR A 38 25.59 -25.85 57.30
C THR A 38 25.98 -24.79 56.25
N MET A 39 27.22 -24.29 56.27
CA MET A 39 27.71 -23.39 55.20
C MET A 39 27.72 -24.07 53.83
N ILE A 40 28.18 -25.32 53.75
CA ILE A 40 28.17 -26.07 52.49
C ILE A 40 26.73 -26.26 51.99
N MET A 41 25.81 -26.66 52.89
CA MET A 41 24.38 -26.80 52.51
C MET A 41 23.79 -25.50 51.97
N VAL A 42 24.03 -24.37 52.61
CA VAL A 42 23.55 -23.06 52.15
C VAL A 42 24.16 -22.72 50.81
N LEU A 43 25.42 -22.98 50.59
CA LEU A 43 26.12 -22.72 49.33
C LEU A 43 25.59 -23.59 48.18
N CYS A 44 25.28 -24.88 48.47
CA CYS A 44 24.67 -25.77 47.48
C CYS A 44 23.24 -25.35 47.10
N VAL A 45 22.45 -24.91 48.09
CA VAL A 45 21.10 -24.37 47.81
C VAL A 45 21.18 -23.10 46.99
N ALA A 46 22.06 -22.18 47.34
CA ALA A 46 22.26 -20.93 46.56
C ALA A 46 22.71 -21.23 45.15
N ALA A 47 23.64 -22.15 44.93
CA ALA A 47 24.07 -22.58 43.61
C ALA A 47 22.93 -23.24 42.79
N GLY A 48 22.10 -24.06 43.47
CA GLY A 48 20.92 -24.66 42.84
C GLY A 48 19.88 -23.65 42.38
N VAL A 49 19.61 -22.62 43.19
CA VAL A 49 18.72 -21.53 42.86
C VAL A 49 19.27 -20.72 41.67
N LEU A 50 20.56 -20.39 41.67
CA LEU A 50 21.20 -19.68 40.55
C LEU A 50 21.12 -20.47 39.25
N LEU A 51 21.40 -21.76 39.29
CA LEU A 51 21.27 -22.64 38.12
C LEU A 51 19.82 -22.71 37.62
N GLY A 52 18.85 -22.77 38.54
CA GLY A 52 17.42 -22.76 38.20
C GLY A 52 17.01 -21.48 37.48
N ILE A 53 17.47 -20.32 37.94
CA ILE A 53 17.22 -19.02 37.31
C ILE A 53 17.84 -18.97 35.92
N LEU A 54 19.09 -19.38 35.75
CA LEU A 54 19.78 -19.40 34.47
C LEU A 54 19.08 -20.30 33.43
N VAL A 55 18.60 -21.47 33.84
CA VAL A 55 17.84 -22.36 32.96
C VAL A 55 16.49 -21.78 32.61
N PHE A 56 15.84 -21.11 33.53
CA PHE A 56 14.56 -20.45 33.30
C PHE A 56 14.71 -19.29 32.28
N GLU A 57 15.69 -18.42 32.47
CA GLU A 57 15.99 -17.31 31.55
C GLU A 57 16.39 -17.81 30.16
N SER A 58 17.21 -18.86 30.08
CA SER A 58 17.62 -19.42 28.79
C SER A 58 16.43 -19.97 27.98
N ARG A 59 15.44 -20.57 28.64
CA ARG A 59 14.22 -21.05 27.97
C ARG A 59 13.35 -19.91 27.48
N GLN A 60 13.23 -18.82 28.21
CA GLN A 60 12.48 -17.63 27.79
C GLN A 60 13.13 -16.98 26.58
N VAL A 61 14.46 -16.83 26.59
CA VAL A 61 15.20 -16.25 25.45
C VAL A 61 14.99 -17.09 24.19
N VAL A 62 15.06 -18.41 24.27
CA VAL A 62 14.83 -19.31 23.11
C VAL A 62 13.40 -19.16 22.58
N HIS A 63 12.40 -19.08 23.47
CA HIS A 63 11.00 -18.92 23.06
C HIS A 63 10.80 -17.59 22.31
N ILE A 64 11.28 -16.48 22.87
CA ILE A 64 11.18 -15.15 22.25
C ILE A 64 11.95 -15.10 20.92
N THR A 65 13.12 -15.71 20.86
CA THR A 65 13.91 -15.77 19.63
C THR A 65 13.18 -16.53 18.53
N ASN A 66 12.56 -17.67 18.85
CA ASN A 66 11.76 -18.43 17.89
C ASN A 66 10.53 -17.65 17.39
N GLU A 67 9.87 -16.91 18.29
CA GLU A 67 8.72 -16.07 17.93
C GLU A 67 9.12 -14.93 17.00
N ILE A 68 10.25 -14.26 17.27
CA ILE A 68 10.82 -13.23 16.41
C ILE A 68 11.20 -13.79 15.03
N LEU A 69 11.81 -14.98 14.99
CA LEU A 69 12.17 -15.63 13.72
C LEU A 69 10.91 -15.97 12.90
N THR A 70 9.86 -16.49 13.54
CA THR A 70 8.60 -16.82 12.87
C THR A 70 7.94 -15.56 12.30
N GLN A 71 7.86 -14.48 13.08
CA GLN A 71 7.34 -13.20 12.63
C GLN A 71 8.18 -12.62 11.47
N ARG A 72 9.50 -12.76 11.54
CA ARG A 72 10.38 -12.29 10.47
C ARG A 72 10.16 -13.07 9.16
N ASP A 73 9.95 -14.39 9.27
CA ASP A 73 9.66 -15.24 8.10
C ASP A 73 8.30 -14.91 7.49
N GLU A 74 7.29 -14.62 8.31
CA GLU A 74 5.98 -14.12 7.85
C GLU A 74 6.09 -12.77 7.15
N TYR A 75 6.86 -11.84 7.73
CA TYR A 75 7.12 -10.53 7.12
C TYR A 75 7.82 -10.65 5.77
N THR A 76 8.87 -11.47 5.68
CA THR A 76 9.57 -11.69 4.41
C THR A 76 8.68 -12.34 3.37
N LYS A 77 7.84 -13.27 3.75
CA LYS A 77 6.87 -13.91 2.87
C LYS A 77 5.82 -12.92 2.37
N LEU A 78 5.28 -12.10 3.27
CA LEU A 78 4.32 -11.06 2.91
C LEU A 78 4.95 -10.01 1.97
N GLN A 79 6.18 -9.61 2.24
CA GLN A 79 6.92 -8.68 1.38
C GLN A 79 7.14 -9.27 -0.03
N THR A 80 7.54 -10.54 -0.10
CA THR A 80 7.71 -11.22 -1.39
C THR A 80 6.39 -11.29 -2.18
N GLN A 81 5.27 -11.58 -1.50
CA GLN A 81 3.95 -11.59 -2.12
C GLN A 81 3.52 -10.21 -2.61
N TYR A 82 3.84 -9.18 -1.82
CA TYR A 82 3.56 -7.79 -2.20
C TYR A 82 4.37 -7.38 -3.44
N ASP A 83 5.66 -7.69 -3.46
CA ASP A 83 6.54 -7.40 -4.59
C ASP A 83 6.12 -8.17 -5.86
N GLU A 84 5.71 -9.43 -5.70
CA GLU A 84 5.18 -10.24 -6.80
C GLU A 84 3.87 -9.66 -7.35
N LEU A 85 2.95 -9.26 -6.46
CA LEU A 85 1.69 -8.64 -6.84
C LEU A 85 1.91 -7.28 -7.52
N ALA A 86 2.86 -6.48 -7.03
CA ALA A 86 3.24 -5.21 -7.65
C ALA A 86 3.78 -5.42 -9.07
N LEU A 87 4.65 -6.42 -9.26
CA LEU A 87 5.16 -6.78 -10.58
C LEU A 87 4.06 -7.28 -11.53
N GLN A 88 3.13 -8.09 -11.03
CA GLN A 88 1.99 -8.55 -11.82
C GLN A 88 1.07 -7.39 -12.23
N ASN A 89 0.83 -6.43 -11.34
CA ASN A 89 0.07 -5.23 -11.66
C ASN A 89 0.76 -4.37 -12.72
N GLU A 90 2.08 -4.20 -12.61
CA GLU A 90 2.86 -3.47 -13.62
C GLU A 90 2.79 -4.16 -14.99
N GLN A 91 2.98 -5.48 -15.03
CA GLN A 91 2.86 -6.28 -16.26
C GLN A 91 1.45 -6.23 -16.85
N LEU A 92 0.42 -6.32 -16.03
CA LEU A 92 -0.97 -6.20 -16.48
C LEU A 92 -1.25 -4.80 -17.05
N THR A 93 -0.74 -3.77 -16.39
CA THR A 93 -0.88 -2.38 -16.85
C THR A 93 -0.20 -2.18 -18.21
N GLU A 94 1.01 -2.71 -18.36
CA GLU A 94 1.74 -2.68 -19.65
C GLU A 94 1.00 -3.46 -20.74
N GLN A 95 0.48 -4.66 -20.42
CA GLN A 95 -0.30 -5.43 -21.38
C GLN A 95 -1.59 -4.71 -21.81
N VAL A 96 -2.29 -4.11 -20.86
CA VAL A 96 -3.49 -3.30 -21.15
C VAL A 96 -3.14 -2.13 -22.03
N GLN A 97 -2.04 -1.44 -21.77
CA GLN A 97 -1.59 -0.31 -22.56
C GLN A 97 -1.20 -0.73 -23.98
N VAL A 98 -0.39 -1.78 -24.13
CA VAL A 98 -0.01 -2.32 -25.45
C VAL A 98 -1.23 -2.82 -26.23
N LEU A 99 -2.18 -3.48 -25.57
CA LEU A 99 -3.40 -3.95 -26.20
C LEU A 99 -4.28 -2.76 -26.63
N SER A 100 -4.42 -1.75 -25.80
CA SER A 100 -5.17 -0.52 -26.12
C SER A 100 -4.54 0.21 -27.33
N ASP A 101 -3.22 0.38 -27.32
CA ASP A 101 -2.48 1.00 -28.42
C ASP A 101 -2.61 0.21 -29.72
N THR A 102 -2.57 -1.13 -29.62
CA THR A 102 -2.70 -2.01 -30.78
C THR A 102 -4.11 -1.98 -31.37
N ILE A 103 -5.14 -1.97 -30.52
CA ILE A 103 -6.55 -1.85 -30.93
C ILE A 103 -6.79 -0.50 -31.58
N ASN A 104 -6.33 0.58 -30.94
CA ASN A 104 -6.45 1.93 -31.46
C ASN A 104 -5.76 2.05 -32.81
N LYS A 105 -4.55 1.52 -32.96
CA LYS A 105 -3.80 1.56 -34.22
C LYS A 105 -4.49 0.78 -35.34
N ARG A 106 -4.99 -0.41 -35.08
CA ARG A 106 -5.73 -1.23 -36.06
C ARG A 106 -7.04 -0.58 -36.46
N ALA A 107 -7.81 -0.09 -35.47
CA ALA A 107 -9.06 0.58 -35.77
C ALA A 107 -8.84 1.90 -36.52
N MET A 108 -7.73 2.60 -36.24
CA MET A 108 -7.30 3.75 -37.04
C MET A 108 -6.96 3.39 -38.49
N GLU A 109 -6.21 2.31 -38.72
CA GLU A 109 -5.87 1.84 -40.05
C GLU A 109 -7.14 1.49 -40.87
N ASP A 110 -8.13 0.86 -40.21
CA ASP A 110 -9.43 0.54 -40.82
C ASP A 110 -10.31 1.80 -41.06
N GLU A 111 -10.23 2.79 -40.18
CA GLU A 111 -11.03 4.01 -40.23
C GLU A 111 -10.41 5.09 -41.17
N ILE A 112 -9.06 5.14 -41.28
CA ILE A 112 -8.37 5.94 -42.32
C ILE A 112 -8.75 5.48 -43.74
N ALA A 113 -9.03 4.18 -43.91
CA ALA A 113 -9.56 3.63 -45.16
C ALA A 113 -11.02 4.05 -45.40
N ALA A 114 -11.76 4.44 -44.35
CA ALA A 114 -13.13 4.92 -44.40
C ALA A 114 -13.24 6.47 -44.38
N GLU A 115 -12.13 7.20 -44.63
CA GLU A 115 -11.93 8.64 -44.45
C GLU A 115 -12.86 9.58 -45.22
N ALA A 116 -13.95 9.09 -45.78
CA ALA A 116 -14.94 9.93 -46.47
C ALA A 116 -16.03 10.50 -45.55
N ASP A 117 -16.04 10.15 -44.25
CA ASP A 117 -17.20 10.50 -43.41
C ASP A 117 -16.90 11.52 -42.33
N ALA A 118 -17.21 12.79 -42.58
CA ALA A 118 -17.21 13.86 -41.59
C ALA A 118 -18.11 13.53 -40.35
N GLU A 119 -18.94 12.52 -40.47
CA GLU A 119 -19.85 12.05 -39.44
C GLU A 119 -19.13 11.31 -38.28
N ALA A 120 -18.04 10.60 -38.57
CA ALA A 120 -17.23 9.90 -37.56
C ALA A 120 -16.51 10.86 -36.58
N ARG A 121 -16.24 12.08 -37.04
CA ARG A 121 -15.60 13.14 -36.26
C ARG A 121 -16.59 13.96 -35.42
N THR A 122 -17.89 13.79 -35.66
CA THR A 122 -18.90 14.47 -34.84
C THR A 122 -19.06 13.72 -33.52
N PRO A 123 -18.97 14.37 -32.34
CA PRO A 123 -18.99 13.71 -31.05
C PRO A 123 -20.40 13.29 -30.65
N LYS A 124 -21.01 12.37 -31.42
CA LYS A 124 -22.36 11.87 -31.23
C LYS A 124 -22.47 10.78 -30.16
N GLY A 125 -21.35 10.29 -29.65
CA GLY A 125 -21.32 9.24 -28.64
C GLY A 125 -21.79 9.72 -27.27
N PHE A 126 -22.27 8.80 -26.43
CA PHE A 126 -22.49 9.09 -25.04
C PHE A 126 -21.14 9.05 -24.28
N PRO A 127 -20.87 10.01 -23.35
CA PRO A 127 -19.53 10.15 -22.76
C PRO A 127 -19.19 9.10 -21.71
N VAL A 128 -20.13 8.24 -21.32
CA VAL A 128 -19.93 7.22 -20.26
C VAL A 128 -20.44 5.88 -20.73
N THR A 129 -19.68 4.81 -20.47
CA THR A 129 -20.15 3.43 -20.63
C THR A 129 -20.53 2.86 -19.27
N GLY A 130 -21.74 2.34 -19.12
CA GLY A 130 -22.28 1.82 -17.87
C GLY A 130 -23.53 2.59 -17.44
N SER A 131 -23.97 2.35 -16.20
CA SER A 131 -25.14 3.00 -15.64
C SER A 131 -24.82 4.42 -15.19
N VAL A 132 -25.62 5.38 -15.61
CA VAL A 132 -25.52 6.77 -15.20
C VAL A 132 -26.88 7.33 -14.84
N THR A 133 -26.89 8.32 -13.97
CA THR A 133 -28.03 9.18 -13.70
C THR A 133 -27.64 10.62 -13.97
N GLU A 134 -28.54 11.42 -14.46
CA GLU A 134 -28.32 12.85 -14.62
C GLU A 134 -28.09 13.47 -13.23
N ALA A 135 -27.13 14.39 -13.12
CA ALA A 135 -26.78 15.06 -11.89
C ALA A 135 -26.90 16.58 -12.04
N ASP A 136 -27.17 17.27 -10.95
CA ASP A 136 -27.17 18.71 -10.90
C ASP A 136 -25.71 19.24 -10.90
N ALA A 137 -25.52 20.45 -11.43
CA ALA A 137 -24.24 21.14 -11.36
C ALA A 137 -23.84 21.37 -9.89
N PRO A 138 -22.58 21.13 -9.51
CA PRO A 138 -22.07 21.54 -8.20
C PRO A 138 -22.24 23.04 -7.97
N GLU A 139 -22.50 23.47 -6.72
CA GLU A 139 -22.68 24.90 -6.36
C GLU A 139 -21.46 25.77 -6.72
N GLU A 140 -20.29 25.13 -6.81
CA GLU A 140 -19.02 25.79 -7.13
C GLU A 140 -18.84 26.02 -8.64
N ASP A 141 -19.65 25.36 -9.46
CA ASP A 141 -19.54 25.45 -10.90
C ASP A 141 -20.45 26.58 -11.45
N ASN A 142 -19.91 27.35 -12.38
CA ASN A 142 -20.59 28.54 -12.87
C ASN A 142 -21.77 28.10 -13.75
N ALA A 143 -23.00 28.43 -13.36
CA ALA A 143 -24.24 28.06 -14.10
C ALA A 143 -24.31 28.59 -15.55
N LEU A 144 -23.35 29.42 -15.98
CA LEU A 144 -23.22 29.92 -17.36
C LEU A 144 -22.50 28.93 -18.31
N GLU A 145 -21.91 27.87 -17.78
CA GLU A 145 -21.26 26.86 -18.60
C GLU A 145 -22.29 25.84 -19.10
N MET A 146 -22.43 25.71 -20.43
CA MET A 146 -23.29 24.67 -21.04
C MET A 146 -22.68 23.29 -20.86
N ALA A 147 -22.74 22.77 -19.61
CA ALA A 147 -22.21 21.49 -19.21
C ALA A 147 -23.35 20.52 -18.87
N VAL A 148 -23.14 19.26 -19.14
CA VAL A 148 -23.99 18.17 -18.66
C VAL A 148 -23.25 17.41 -17.58
N TYR A 149 -23.97 17.09 -16.52
CA TYR A 149 -23.43 16.35 -15.37
C TYR A 149 -24.10 15.00 -15.24
N TYR A 150 -23.29 13.99 -15.00
CA TYR A 150 -23.75 12.64 -14.75
C TYR A 150 -23.14 12.11 -13.46
N ASN A 151 -23.94 11.38 -12.72
CA ASN A 151 -23.44 10.52 -11.63
C ASN A 151 -23.36 9.09 -12.17
N ALA A 152 -22.14 8.62 -12.38
CA ALA A 152 -21.86 7.31 -12.95
C ALA A 152 -21.63 6.28 -11.84
N GLU A 153 -22.15 5.07 -12.03
CA GLU A 153 -21.89 3.97 -11.08
C GLU A 153 -20.39 3.56 -11.10
N PRO A 154 -19.85 3.13 -9.96
CA PRO A 154 -18.51 2.52 -9.91
C PRO A 154 -18.39 1.40 -10.95
N THR A 155 -17.22 1.26 -11.56
CA THR A 155 -16.91 0.38 -12.72
C THR A 155 -17.31 0.92 -14.08
N SER A 156 -18.04 2.03 -14.17
CA SER A 156 -18.28 2.76 -15.43
C SER A 156 -16.96 3.37 -15.95
N VAL A 157 -16.95 3.72 -17.22
CA VAL A 157 -15.79 4.32 -17.89
C VAL A 157 -16.21 5.56 -18.64
N ILE A 158 -15.49 6.68 -18.45
CA ILE A 158 -15.64 7.85 -19.33
C ILE A 158 -14.88 7.56 -20.61
N VAL A 159 -15.56 7.75 -21.73
CA VAL A 159 -15.03 7.42 -23.06
C VAL A 159 -15.12 8.61 -24.01
N ALA A 160 -14.23 8.63 -25.00
CA ALA A 160 -14.29 9.60 -26.09
C ALA A 160 -15.59 9.43 -26.90
N THR A 161 -16.31 10.54 -27.16
CA THR A 161 -17.60 10.56 -27.85
C THR A 161 -17.48 10.56 -29.37
N GLY A 162 -16.29 10.79 -29.90
CA GLY A 162 -15.95 10.80 -31.32
C GLY A 162 -14.47 10.57 -31.55
N VAL A 163 -14.07 10.42 -32.81
CA VAL A 163 -12.66 10.38 -33.23
C VAL A 163 -12.03 11.76 -33.05
N GLY A 164 -10.80 11.81 -32.58
CA GLY A 164 -10.10 13.08 -32.39
C GLY A 164 -8.70 12.93 -31.84
N LYS A 165 -8.12 14.05 -31.45
CA LYS A 165 -6.79 14.12 -30.82
C LYS A 165 -6.90 14.83 -29.48
N VAL A 166 -6.26 14.26 -28.46
CA VAL A 166 -6.19 14.91 -27.16
C VAL A 166 -5.38 16.19 -27.26
N LEU A 167 -6.05 17.33 -27.05
CA LEU A 167 -5.44 18.66 -27.09
C LEU A 167 -4.70 18.99 -25.82
N ASN A 168 -5.31 18.63 -24.70
CA ASN A 168 -4.85 19.07 -23.40
C ASN A 168 -5.31 18.09 -22.31
N VAL A 169 -4.41 17.83 -21.35
CA VAL A 169 -4.71 17.11 -20.12
C VAL A 169 -4.21 17.97 -18.98
N ARG A 170 -5.12 18.59 -18.23
CA ARG A 170 -4.75 19.49 -17.14
C ARG A 170 -5.53 19.19 -15.87
N GLN A 171 -4.95 19.55 -14.72
CA GLN A 171 -5.64 19.54 -13.45
C GLN A 171 -6.07 20.98 -13.12
N ASN A 172 -7.33 21.17 -12.71
CA ASN A 172 -7.83 22.46 -12.27
C ASN A 172 -7.52 22.72 -10.77
N VAL A 173 -7.86 23.91 -10.31
CA VAL A 173 -7.61 24.34 -8.91
C VAL A 173 -8.39 23.56 -7.86
N TYR A 174 -9.42 22.82 -8.26
CA TYR A 174 -10.26 21.96 -7.42
C TYR A 174 -9.85 20.50 -7.45
N ASN A 175 -8.65 20.18 -7.99
CA ASN A 175 -8.13 18.82 -8.17
C ASN A 175 -8.91 17.92 -9.13
N TYR A 176 -9.75 18.48 -10.00
CA TYR A 176 -10.36 17.74 -11.10
C TYR A 176 -9.42 17.75 -12.31
N TYR A 177 -9.32 16.60 -12.96
CA TYR A 177 -8.63 16.51 -14.25
C TYR A 177 -9.60 16.81 -15.39
N GLU A 178 -9.11 17.54 -16.38
CA GLU A 178 -9.81 17.92 -17.59
C GLU A 178 -9.06 17.36 -18.80
N VAL A 179 -9.75 16.58 -19.61
CA VAL A 179 -9.25 16.07 -20.91
C VAL A 179 -10.03 16.76 -22.02
N GLN A 180 -9.34 17.42 -22.92
CA GLN A 180 -9.91 18.08 -24.10
C GLN A 180 -9.53 17.29 -25.35
N ILE A 181 -10.53 17.02 -26.22
CA ILE A 181 -10.33 16.32 -27.50
C ILE A 181 -10.79 17.20 -28.64
N ASP A 182 -9.88 17.46 -29.56
CA ASP A 182 -10.20 18.11 -30.84
C ASP A 182 -10.58 17.07 -31.89
N HIS A 183 -11.77 17.19 -32.43
CA HIS A 183 -12.30 16.29 -33.45
C HIS A 183 -11.94 16.72 -34.89
N GLY A 184 -11.23 17.85 -35.08
CA GLY A 184 -10.72 18.32 -36.35
C GLY A 184 -11.79 18.90 -37.32
N ASN A 185 -13.05 18.99 -36.88
CA ASN A 185 -14.19 19.52 -37.61
C ASN A 185 -14.84 20.75 -36.95
N GLY A 186 -14.07 21.40 -36.04
CA GLY A 186 -14.52 22.52 -35.23
C GLY A 186 -15.15 22.12 -33.91
N TYR A 187 -15.40 20.82 -33.66
CA TYR A 187 -15.85 20.31 -32.35
C TYR A 187 -14.66 20.06 -31.46
N VAL A 188 -14.81 20.46 -30.19
CA VAL A 188 -13.93 20.11 -29.08
C VAL A 188 -14.79 19.59 -27.95
N THR A 189 -14.49 18.42 -27.44
CA THR A 189 -15.14 17.87 -26.25
C THR A 189 -14.27 17.98 -25.02
N ILE A 190 -14.89 18.23 -23.88
CA ILE A 190 -14.24 18.47 -22.61
C ILE A 190 -14.84 17.52 -21.58
N TYR A 191 -13.99 16.70 -21.00
CA TYR A 191 -14.34 15.72 -19.97
C TYR A 191 -13.66 16.09 -18.67
N THR A 192 -14.43 16.23 -17.59
CA THR A 192 -13.88 16.58 -16.28
C THR A 192 -14.27 15.52 -15.25
N ASN A 193 -13.29 15.03 -14.51
CA ASN A 193 -13.48 14.05 -13.45
C ASN A 193 -12.39 14.20 -12.39
N SER A 194 -12.64 13.78 -11.14
CA SER A 194 -11.64 13.77 -10.07
C SER A 194 -10.66 12.59 -10.12
N GLY A 195 -10.93 11.57 -10.96
CA GLY A 195 -10.03 10.45 -11.22
C GLY A 195 -8.86 10.83 -12.12
N TYR A 196 -7.83 9.98 -12.15
CA TYR A 196 -6.68 10.18 -13.01
C TYR A 196 -7.02 9.84 -14.48
N PRO A 197 -6.62 10.70 -15.44
CA PRO A 197 -6.82 10.44 -16.86
C PRO A 197 -5.90 9.32 -17.35
N MET A 198 -6.40 8.53 -18.29
CA MET A 198 -5.66 7.43 -18.93
C MET A 198 -4.92 7.85 -20.19
N MET A 199 -5.16 9.06 -20.68
CA MET A 199 -4.63 9.57 -21.93
C MET A 199 -3.69 10.76 -21.67
N GLU A 200 -2.71 10.91 -22.55
CA GLU A 200 -1.78 12.02 -22.55
C GLU A 200 -2.09 12.98 -23.71
N GLU A 201 -1.59 14.19 -23.61
CA GLU A 201 -1.69 15.19 -24.67
C GLU A 201 -1.03 14.69 -25.96
N GLY A 202 -1.69 14.94 -27.09
CA GLY A 202 -1.22 14.56 -28.42
C GLY A 202 -1.61 13.16 -28.88
N VAL A 203 -2.21 12.33 -28.00
CA VAL A 203 -2.70 11.00 -28.35
C VAL A 203 -3.95 11.09 -29.22
N GLU A 204 -4.01 10.31 -30.28
CA GLU A 204 -5.19 10.16 -31.11
C GLU A 204 -6.14 9.12 -30.49
N VAL A 205 -7.43 9.43 -30.49
CA VAL A 205 -8.46 8.60 -29.85
C VAL A 205 -9.61 8.31 -30.84
N LEU A 206 -10.21 7.17 -30.67
CA LEU A 206 -11.41 6.75 -31.35
C LEU A 206 -12.64 6.92 -30.45
N LYS A 207 -13.82 6.92 -31.05
CA LYS A 207 -15.06 6.82 -30.28
C LYS A 207 -15.02 5.57 -29.38
N GLY A 208 -15.30 5.73 -28.08
CA GLY A 208 -15.26 4.66 -27.11
C GLY A 208 -13.88 4.44 -26.45
N THR A 209 -12.83 5.18 -26.85
CA THR A 209 -11.53 5.11 -26.18
C THR A 209 -11.68 5.54 -24.71
N PRO A 210 -11.23 4.71 -23.72
CA PRO A 210 -11.29 5.04 -22.31
C PRO A 210 -10.46 6.27 -21.94
N LEU A 211 -11.06 7.21 -21.23
CA LEU A 211 -10.41 8.45 -20.76
C LEU A 211 -10.21 8.45 -19.24
N PHE A 212 -11.21 7.93 -18.48
CA PHE A 212 -11.15 7.80 -17.02
C PHE A 212 -11.90 6.55 -16.58
N TYR A 213 -11.41 5.89 -15.55
CA TYR A 213 -12.17 4.88 -14.82
C TYR A 213 -12.94 5.52 -13.67
N ILE A 214 -14.19 5.10 -13.48
CA ILE A 214 -15.02 5.54 -12.38
C ILE A 214 -14.91 4.55 -11.22
N GLY A 215 -14.50 5.06 -10.06
CA GLY A 215 -14.50 4.37 -8.77
C GLY A 215 -15.54 4.97 -7.82
N GLU A 216 -15.47 4.61 -6.57
CA GLU A 216 -16.41 5.10 -5.54
C GLU A 216 -16.23 6.59 -5.22
N GLU A 217 -15.03 7.15 -5.41
CA GLU A 217 -14.69 8.53 -5.01
C GLU A 217 -14.78 9.55 -6.17
N ASN A 218 -14.97 9.09 -7.42
CA ASN A 218 -14.96 9.95 -8.60
C ASN A 218 -16.17 9.73 -9.52
N THR A 219 -17.35 9.55 -8.94
CA THR A 219 -18.59 9.23 -9.65
C THR A 219 -19.14 10.39 -10.48
N LEU A 220 -18.81 11.64 -10.14
CA LEU A 220 -19.30 12.82 -10.86
C LEU A 220 -18.50 13.05 -12.14
N VAL A 221 -19.23 13.13 -13.25
CA VAL A 221 -18.71 13.39 -14.61
C VAL A 221 -19.30 14.70 -15.13
N LYS A 222 -18.43 15.64 -15.53
CA LYS A 222 -18.83 16.84 -16.27
C LYS A 222 -18.43 16.66 -17.72
N TYR A 223 -19.37 16.89 -18.63
CA TYR A 223 -19.16 16.82 -20.07
C TYR A 223 -19.61 18.10 -20.76
N GLN A 224 -18.78 18.62 -21.66
CA GLN A 224 -19.06 19.83 -22.41
C GLN A 224 -18.66 19.65 -23.90
N VAL A 225 -19.37 20.30 -24.76
CA VAL A 225 -19.07 20.35 -26.19
C VAL A 225 -18.91 21.82 -26.65
N SER A 226 -17.86 22.08 -27.37
CA SER A 226 -17.61 23.35 -28.01
C SER A 226 -17.63 23.16 -29.53
N LEU A 227 -18.23 24.11 -30.24
CA LEU A 227 -18.21 24.19 -31.71
C LEU A 227 -17.64 25.55 -32.12
N ASN A 228 -16.54 25.52 -32.86
CA ASN A 228 -15.83 26.74 -33.35
C ASN A 228 -15.46 27.71 -32.19
N GLY A 229 -15.12 27.15 -31.01
CA GLY A 229 -14.71 27.93 -29.85
C GLY A 229 -15.86 28.44 -28.97
N GLY A 230 -17.12 28.19 -29.32
CA GLY A 230 -18.29 28.50 -28.51
C GLY A 230 -18.85 27.22 -27.85
N LEU A 231 -19.16 27.26 -26.56
CA LEU A 231 -19.86 26.14 -25.91
C LEU A 231 -21.27 26.01 -26.45
N ILE A 232 -21.70 24.78 -26.71
CA ILE A 232 -23.05 24.43 -27.20
C ILE A 232 -23.67 23.42 -26.26
N ASN A 233 -24.99 23.24 -26.32
CA ASN A 233 -25.66 22.22 -25.56
C ASN A 233 -25.23 20.83 -26.08
N ALA A 234 -24.64 20.03 -25.20
CA ALA A 234 -24.14 18.69 -25.53
C ALA A 234 -25.25 17.78 -26.08
N TYR A 235 -26.49 17.93 -25.57
CA TYR A 235 -27.63 17.16 -26.04
C TYR A 235 -28.01 17.39 -27.51
N ASP A 236 -27.63 18.55 -28.09
CA ASP A 236 -27.90 18.84 -29.51
C ASP A 236 -27.00 18.01 -30.45
N VAL A 237 -25.95 17.43 -29.94
CA VAL A 237 -24.94 16.65 -30.68
C VAL A 237 -25.00 15.17 -30.37
N MET A 238 -25.24 14.82 -29.09
CA MET A 238 -25.28 13.43 -28.65
C MET A 238 -26.50 12.69 -29.19
N ASN A 239 -26.28 11.50 -29.73
CA ASN A 239 -27.37 10.54 -29.98
C ASN A 239 -27.71 9.82 -28.68
N ILE A 240 -28.84 10.17 -28.06
CA ILE A 240 -29.38 9.53 -26.84
C ILE A 240 -30.29 8.37 -27.26
N GLU A 241 -29.98 7.65 -28.32
CA GLU A 241 -30.63 6.38 -28.59
C GLU A 241 -29.95 5.26 -27.80
N GLY A 242 -30.49 4.97 -26.60
CA GLY A 242 -30.15 3.85 -25.73
C GLY A 242 -31.21 2.77 -25.79
#